data_9987323c2dd67031417fc98821eed173
#
_entry.id   9987323c2dd67031417fc98821eed173
#
_cell.length_a   1.000
_cell.length_b   1.000
_cell.length_c   1.000
_cell.angle_alpha   90.00
_cell.angle_beta   90.00
_cell.angle_gamma   90.00
#
_symmetry.space_group_name_H-M   'P 1'
#
loop_
_entity.id
_entity.type
_entity.pdbx_description
1 polymer ?
#
loop_
_entity_poly.entity_id
_entity_poly.type
_entity_poly.pdbx_seq_one_letter_code
_entity_poly.pdbx_strand_id
1 'polypeptide(L)'
;MVAVLEDLSSNGTFVNDAMVGRNKHRELEDGDEISILNEARFCFRYPQSKETTGFSQKYEILQGLGEGHFAAVYLAVDRTTGAQYAVKWFRRRSSQSQRSQSDALQQEIALLMGINHPNLLCLKETFDENDGVYLVTELAREGELFNLIVDKSKLTEDETRHVFRQLFDGLKYLVSIAIPFLACLLVCFWY
;
A
#
# COMPACT_ATOMS: atom_id res chain seq x y z
N MET A 1 -17.74 -17.24 5.35
CA MET A 1 -16.64 -18.25 5.22
C MET A 1 -15.58 -17.82 6.19
N VAL A 2 -15.14 -18.71 7.09
CA VAL A 2 -14.08 -18.40 8.07
C VAL A 2 -12.79 -19.00 7.53
N ALA A 3 -11.71 -18.21 7.45
CA ALA A 3 -10.39 -18.73 7.13
C ALA A 3 -9.76 -19.31 8.37
N VAL A 4 -9.14 -20.47 8.21
CA VAL A 4 -8.45 -21.16 9.30
C VAL A 4 -7.04 -21.47 8.86
N LEU A 5 -6.07 -21.08 9.67
CA LEU A 5 -4.67 -21.43 9.51
C LEU A 5 -4.37 -22.68 10.34
N GLU A 6 -3.79 -23.70 9.70
CA GLU A 6 -3.25 -24.89 10.37
C GLU A 6 -1.72 -24.86 10.34
N ASP A 7 -1.11 -25.01 11.49
CA ASP A 7 0.35 -25.05 11.60
C ASP A 7 0.87 -26.48 11.43
N LEU A 8 1.37 -26.79 10.25
CA LEU A 8 2.03 -28.06 9.91
C LEU A 8 3.56 -27.97 9.99
N SER A 9 4.10 -26.82 10.38
CA SER A 9 5.52 -26.53 10.36
C SER A 9 6.27 -27.24 11.48
N SER A 10 7.59 -27.43 11.28
CA SER A 10 8.49 -27.94 12.32
C SER A 10 9.01 -26.84 13.24
N ASN A 11 8.99 -25.59 12.78
CA ASN A 11 9.63 -24.46 13.45
C ASN A 11 8.63 -23.47 14.05
N GLY A 12 7.34 -23.70 13.86
CA GLY A 12 6.26 -22.87 14.36
C GLY A 12 5.80 -21.79 13.37
N THR A 13 4.51 -21.56 13.38
CA THR A 13 3.85 -20.44 12.69
C THR A 13 3.22 -19.55 13.74
N PHE A 14 3.33 -18.25 13.55
CA PHE A 14 2.81 -17.25 14.50
C PHE A 14 1.73 -16.43 13.81
N VAL A 15 0.72 -16.05 14.57
CA VAL A 15 -0.30 -15.08 14.14
C VAL A 15 -0.35 -13.98 15.19
N ASN A 16 -0.10 -12.73 14.77
CA ASN A 16 0.03 -11.56 15.65
C ASN A 16 1.01 -11.86 16.80
N ASP A 17 2.21 -12.35 16.47
CA ASP A 17 3.28 -12.75 17.37
C ASP A 17 2.94 -13.89 18.35
N ALA A 18 1.74 -14.46 18.29
CA ALA A 18 1.34 -15.61 19.11
C ALA A 18 1.51 -16.93 18.33
N MET A 19 2.28 -17.88 18.90
CA MET A 19 2.51 -19.19 18.29
C MET A 19 1.20 -19.98 18.15
N VAL A 20 0.90 -20.49 16.97
CA VAL A 20 -0.26 -21.36 16.72
C VAL A 20 -0.03 -22.75 17.30
N GLY A 21 1.13 -23.32 17.04
CA GLY A 21 1.54 -24.63 17.53
C GLY A 21 1.24 -25.77 16.57
N ARG A 22 2.13 -26.74 16.46
CA ARG A 22 2.07 -27.84 15.50
C ARG A 22 0.77 -28.62 15.57
N ASN A 23 0.14 -28.84 14.41
CA ASN A 23 -1.16 -29.50 14.24
C ASN A 23 -2.32 -28.78 14.97
N LYS A 24 -2.15 -27.50 15.32
CA LYS A 24 -3.22 -26.68 15.85
C LYS A 24 -3.74 -25.73 14.77
N HIS A 25 -4.96 -25.29 14.99
CA HIS A 25 -5.68 -24.39 14.08
C HIS A 25 -5.92 -23.06 14.78
N ARG A 26 -5.92 -21.98 13.99
CA ARG A 26 -6.32 -20.64 14.42
C ARG A 26 -7.20 -20.02 13.35
N GLU A 27 -8.33 -19.48 13.74
CA GLU A 27 -9.15 -18.65 12.88
C GLU A 27 -8.40 -17.34 12.61
N LEU A 28 -8.45 -16.91 11.34
CA LEU A 28 -7.82 -15.68 10.89
C LEU A 28 -8.86 -14.58 10.71
N GLU A 29 -8.52 -13.39 11.18
CA GLU A 29 -9.25 -12.16 10.93
C GLU A 29 -8.55 -11.33 9.85
N ASP A 30 -9.31 -10.44 9.19
CA ASP A 30 -8.74 -9.55 8.17
C ASP A 30 -7.72 -8.61 8.80
N GLY A 31 -6.50 -8.61 8.26
CA GLY A 31 -5.38 -7.85 8.79
C GLY A 31 -4.46 -8.61 9.73
N ASP A 32 -4.74 -9.88 10.05
CA ASP A 32 -3.83 -10.69 10.86
C ASP A 32 -2.45 -10.82 10.23
N GLU A 33 -1.40 -10.62 11.02
CA GLU A 33 -0.03 -10.84 10.61
C GLU A 33 0.38 -12.29 10.85
N ILE A 34 0.76 -12.99 9.79
CA ILE A 34 1.29 -14.36 9.85
C ILE A 34 2.80 -14.29 9.70
N SER A 35 3.56 -14.85 10.64
CA SER A 35 5.01 -14.96 10.52
C SER A 35 5.48 -16.41 10.58
N ILE A 36 6.49 -16.71 9.74
CA ILE A 36 7.13 -18.03 9.62
C ILE A 36 8.62 -17.83 9.83
N LEU A 37 9.22 -18.57 10.74
CA LEU A 37 10.66 -18.55 11.05
C LEU A 37 11.22 -17.17 11.47
N ASN A 38 10.41 -16.23 11.89
CA ASN A 38 10.80 -14.83 12.13
C ASN A 38 11.41 -14.09 10.90
N GLU A 39 11.42 -14.71 9.75
CA GLU A 39 12.04 -14.17 8.52
C GLU A 39 11.01 -13.74 7.50
N ALA A 40 9.86 -14.42 7.41
CA ALA A 40 8.81 -14.09 6.48
C ALA A 40 7.55 -13.64 7.23
N ARG A 41 7.04 -12.47 6.89
CA ARG A 41 5.79 -11.90 7.44
C ARG A 41 4.79 -11.69 6.32
N PHE A 42 3.54 -12.09 6.56
CA PHE A 42 2.42 -11.99 5.63
C PHE A 42 1.24 -11.36 6.36
N CYS A 43 0.55 -10.45 5.70
CA CYS A 43 -0.73 -9.94 6.21
C CYS A 43 -1.86 -10.74 5.55
N PHE A 44 -2.67 -11.40 6.37
CA PHE A 44 -3.85 -12.10 5.88
C PHE A 44 -4.95 -11.10 5.54
N ARG A 45 -5.55 -11.27 4.37
CA ARG A 45 -6.76 -10.56 4.00
C ARG A 45 -7.77 -11.53 3.39
N TYR A 46 -9.02 -11.41 3.81
CA TYR A 46 -10.07 -12.14 3.12
C TYR A 46 -10.10 -11.70 1.65
N PRO A 47 -10.19 -12.67 0.70
CA PRO A 47 -10.53 -12.31 -0.66
C PRO A 47 -11.87 -11.59 -0.58
N GLN A 48 -11.87 -10.30 -0.87
CA GLN A 48 -13.14 -9.57 -0.97
C GLN A 48 -13.99 -10.33 -1.96
N SER A 49 -15.16 -10.79 -1.52
CA SER A 49 -16.11 -11.42 -2.42
C SER A 49 -16.25 -10.50 -3.62
N LYS A 50 -16.15 -11.05 -4.82
CA LYS A 50 -16.45 -10.37 -6.08
C LYS A 50 -17.97 -10.07 -6.18
N GLU A 51 -18.55 -9.48 -5.16
CA GLU A 51 -19.62 -8.54 -5.36
C GLU A 51 -18.92 -7.31 -5.91
N THR A 52 -18.86 -7.27 -7.21
CA THR A 52 -18.25 -6.24 -8.04
C THR A 52 -18.94 -4.90 -7.81
N THR A 53 -18.68 -4.29 -6.68
CA THR A 53 -18.81 -2.86 -6.61
C THR A 53 -17.57 -2.34 -7.31
N GLY A 54 -17.68 -2.09 -8.62
CA GLY A 54 -16.59 -1.51 -9.40
C GLY A 54 -16.09 -0.22 -8.74
N PHE A 55 -14.86 0.18 -9.04
CA PHE A 55 -14.26 1.41 -8.51
C PHE A 55 -15.24 2.60 -8.55
N SER A 56 -15.89 2.81 -9.69
CA SER A 56 -16.83 3.91 -9.92
C SER A 56 -18.11 3.87 -9.07
N GLN A 57 -18.49 2.71 -8.54
CA GLN A 57 -19.63 2.61 -7.60
C GLN A 57 -19.24 3.11 -6.22
N LYS A 58 -18.00 2.91 -5.80
CA LYS A 58 -17.52 3.29 -4.47
C LYS A 58 -16.86 4.65 -4.43
N TYR A 59 -16.10 5.00 -5.46
CA TYR A 59 -15.34 6.23 -5.52
C TYR A 59 -15.78 7.10 -6.69
N GLU A 60 -15.72 8.42 -6.47
CA GLU A 60 -15.90 9.45 -7.48
C GLU A 60 -14.58 10.20 -7.69
N ILE A 61 -14.09 10.22 -8.92
CA ILE A 61 -12.92 11.02 -9.29
C ILE A 61 -13.35 12.49 -9.36
N LEU A 62 -12.61 13.35 -8.65
CA LEU A 62 -12.88 14.79 -8.60
C LEU A 62 -11.95 15.56 -9.54
N GLN A 63 -10.62 15.34 -9.43
CA GLN A 63 -9.63 16.06 -10.24
C GLN A 63 -8.35 15.25 -10.41
N GLY A 64 -7.56 15.56 -11.46
CA GLY A 64 -6.20 15.04 -11.63
C GLY A 64 -5.25 15.72 -10.64
N LEU A 65 -4.40 14.93 -10.00
CA LEU A 65 -3.32 15.39 -9.13
C LEU A 65 -1.97 15.36 -9.86
N GLY A 66 -1.81 14.43 -10.80
CA GLY A 66 -0.60 14.30 -11.60
C GLY A 66 -0.73 13.21 -12.64
N GLU A 67 0.08 13.28 -13.70
CA GLU A 67 0.15 12.27 -14.74
C GLU A 67 1.60 11.90 -14.97
N GLY A 68 1.90 10.61 -14.79
CA GLY A 68 3.19 10.01 -15.07
C GLY A 68 3.17 9.15 -16.34
N HIS A 69 4.34 8.63 -16.73
CA HIS A 69 4.49 7.84 -17.94
C HIS A 69 3.67 6.54 -17.94
N PHE A 70 3.42 5.95 -16.78
CA PHE A 70 2.75 4.65 -16.63
C PHE A 70 1.39 4.73 -15.93
N ALA A 71 1.13 5.78 -15.17
CA ALA A 71 -0.08 5.95 -14.37
C ALA A 71 -0.48 7.41 -14.26
N ALA A 72 -1.77 7.65 -14.05
CA ALA A 72 -2.31 8.94 -13.66
C ALA A 72 -2.78 8.89 -12.20
N VAL A 73 -2.63 9.99 -11.48
CA VAL A 73 -3.06 10.12 -10.09
C VAL A 73 -4.21 11.10 -10.00
N TYR A 74 -5.26 10.71 -9.30
CA TYR A 74 -6.48 11.49 -9.13
C TYR A 74 -6.81 11.68 -7.66
N LEU A 75 -7.45 12.80 -7.34
CA LEU A 75 -8.22 12.97 -6.13
C LEU A 75 -9.56 12.27 -6.31
N ALA A 76 -9.94 11.43 -5.38
CA ALA A 76 -11.24 10.78 -5.37
C ALA A 76 -11.91 10.89 -3.99
N VAL A 77 -13.22 10.78 -3.97
CA VAL A 77 -14.03 10.75 -2.76
C VAL A 77 -14.76 9.42 -2.66
N ASP A 78 -14.76 8.83 -1.48
CA ASP A 78 -15.61 7.69 -1.15
C ASP A 78 -17.06 8.16 -1.05
N ARG A 79 -17.92 7.61 -1.90
CA ARG A 79 -19.34 8.02 -2.01
C ARG A 79 -20.15 7.80 -0.73
N THR A 80 -19.72 6.83 0.08
CA THR A 80 -20.43 6.46 1.32
C THR A 80 -20.01 7.34 2.49
N THR A 81 -18.70 7.60 2.63
CA THR A 81 -18.15 8.28 3.81
C THR A 81 -17.83 9.74 3.55
N GLY A 82 -17.73 10.18 2.29
CA GLY A 82 -17.25 11.51 1.91
C GLY A 82 -15.74 11.71 2.13
N ALA A 83 -15.02 10.69 2.53
CA ALA A 83 -13.59 10.78 2.76
C ALA A 83 -12.81 10.85 1.45
N GLN A 84 -11.73 11.66 1.43
CA GLN A 84 -10.89 11.88 0.27
C GLN A 84 -9.69 10.97 0.27
N TYR A 85 -9.33 10.49 -0.93
CA TYR A 85 -8.23 9.56 -1.19
C TYR A 85 -7.47 9.98 -2.44
N ALA A 86 -6.21 9.55 -2.53
CA ALA A 86 -5.47 9.56 -3.78
C ALA A 86 -5.69 8.22 -4.49
N VAL A 87 -5.88 8.27 -5.82
CA VAL A 87 -6.10 7.09 -6.64
C VAL A 87 -5.11 7.09 -7.78
N LYS A 88 -4.22 6.11 -7.78
CA LYS A 88 -3.26 5.88 -8.86
C LYS A 88 -3.86 4.88 -9.83
N TRP A 89 -4.12 5.33 -11.08
CA TRP A 89 -4.71 4.52 -12.13
C TRP A 89 -3.68 4.10 -13.16
N PHE A 90 -3.50 2.79 -13.28
CA PHE A 90 -2.66 2.16 -14.29
C PHE A 90 -3.52 1.71 -15.46
N ARG A 91 -3.48 2.47 -16.53
CA ARG A 91 -4.27 2.18 -17.74
C ARG A 91 -3.83 0.88 -18.41
N ARG A 92 -4.79 -0.01 -18.69
CA ARG A 92 -4.54 -1.23 -19.45
C ARG A 92 -4.38 -0.88 -20.94
N ARG A 93 -3.19 -1.14 -21.48
CA ARG A 93 -2.91 -0.96 -22.91
C ARG A 93 -3.06 -2.31 -23.63
N SER A 94 -3.63 -2.29 -24.87
CA SER A 94 -3.97 -3.49 -25.65
C SER A 94 -2.79 -4.12 -26.44
N SER A 95 -1.54 -3.91 -26.06
CA SER A 95 -0.37 -4.39 -26.79
C SER A 95 0.49 -5.42 -26.08
N GLN A 96 1.22 -6.24 -26.83
CA GLN A 96 1.99 -7.43 -26.43
C GLN A 96 3.05 -7.26 -25.32
N SER A 97 3.30 -6.07 -24.81
CA SER A 97 4.19 -5.82 -23.67
C SER A 97 3.52 -6.03 -22.29
N GLN A 98 2.33 -6.63 -22.25
CA GLN A 98 1.47 -6.73 -21.05
C GLN A 98 2.06 -7.57 -19.91
N ARG A 99 2.84 -8.63 -20.20
CA ARG A 99 3.30 -9.54 -19.13
C ARG A 99 4.27 -8.86 -18.17
N SER A 100 5.27 -8.16 -18.66
CA SER A 100 6.26 -7.50 -17.79
C SER A 100 5.69 -6.29 -17.02
N GLN A 101 4.69 -5.58 -17.57
CA GLN A 101 4.01 -4.49 -16.87
C GLN A 101 3.02 -5.02 -15.81
N SER A 102 2.33 -6.13 -16.10
CA SER A 102 1.46 -6.80 -15.14
C SER A 102 2.26 -7.32 -13.93
N ASP A 103 3.41 -7.94 -14.18
CA ASP A 103 4.25 -8.50 -13.12
C ASP A 103 4.84 -7.39 -12.23
N ALA A 104 5.32 -6.30 -12.81
CA ALA A 104 5.81 -5.15 -12.07
C ALA A 104 4.71 -4.49 -11.22
N LEU A 105 3.50 -4.35 -11.78
CA LEU A 105 2.35 -3.81 -11.06
C LEU A 105 1.90 -4.71 -9.91
N GLN A 106 1.87 -6.03 -10.11
CA GLN A 106 1.54 -6.99 -9.06
C GLN A 106 2.58 -6.96 -7.93
N GLN A 107 3.86 -6.80 -8.26
CA GLN A 107 4.91 -6.60 -7.27
C GLN A 107 4.72 -5.31 -6.48
N GLU A 108 4.41 -4.18 -7.16
CA GLU A 108 4.13 -2.89 -6.49
C GLU A 108 2.93 -3.02 -5.53
N ILE A 109 1.85 -3.65 -5.97
CA ILE A 109 0.66 -3.90 -5.13
C ILE A 109 1.02 -4.75 -3.91
N ALA A 110 1.73 -5.86 -4.12
CA ALA A 110 2.12 -6.77 -3.04
C ALA A 110 3.00 -6.07 -1.99
N LEU A 111 3.93 -5.21 -2.44
CA LEU A 111 4.77 -4.42 -1.55
C LEU A 111 3.93 -3.40 -0.75
N LEU A 112 3.04 -2.67 -1.41
CA LEU A 112 2.20 -1.66 -0.76
C LEU A 112 1.20 -2.27 0.24
N MET A 113 0.67 -3.48 -0.04
CA MET A 113 -0.24 -4.19 0.87
C MET A 113 0.40 -4.56 2.21
N GLY A 114 1.73 -4.75 2.24
CA GLY A 114 2.47 -5.10 3.46
C GLY A 114 2.88 -3.89 4.30
N ILE A 115 2.67 -2.66 3.83
CA ILE A 115 3.13 -1.45 4.52
C ILE A 115 2.08 -0.98 5.52
N ASN A 116 2.47 -0.89 6.79
CA ASN A 116 1.70 -0.27 7.85
C ASN A 116 2.63 0.53 8.77
N HIS A 117 2.83 1.81 8.45
CA HIS A 117 3.73 2.68 9.19
C HIS A 117 3.26 4.14 9.11
N PRO A 118 3.31 4.93 10.20
CA PRO A 118 2.77 6.29 10.23
C PRO A 118 3.45 7.28 9.28
N ASN A 119 4.67 6.99 8.84
CA ASN A 119 5.43 7.85 7.92
C ASN A 119 5.50 7.27 6.50
N LEU A 120 4.63 6.34 6.15
CA LEU A 120 4.54 5.76 4.80
C LEU A 120 3.07 5.76 4.35
N LEU A 121 2.84 6.03 3.07
CA LEU A 121 1.50 6.00 2.50
C LEU A 121 0.91 4.59 2.56
N CYS A 122 -0.27 4.47 3.16
CA CYS A 122 -0.98 3.21 3.26
C CYS A 122 -1.87 2.98 2.05
N LEU A 123 -1.75 1.79 1.46
CA LEU A 123 -2.71 1.31 0.46
C LEU A 123 -4.00 0.87 1.17
N LYS A 124 -5.11 1.51 0.81
CA LYS A 124 -6.42 1.17 1.38
C LYS A 124 -7.06 -0.02 0.68
N GLU A 125 -7.11 0.03 -0.65
CA GLU A 125 -7.72 -1.01 -1.48
C GLU A 125 -7.31 -0.90 -2.95
N THR A 126 -7.57 -1.96 -3.71
CA THR A 126 -7.27 -2.04 -5.13
C THR A 126 -8.49 -2.53 -5.90
N PHE A 127 -8.64 -2.03 -7.14
CA PHE A 127 -9.66 -2.48 -8.07
C PHE A 127 -8.98 -2.88 -9.38
N ASP A 128 -9.27 -4.07 -9.87
CA ASP A 128 -8.82 -4.54 -11.18
C ASP A 128 -10.03 -4.54 -12.13
N GLU A 129 -10.10 -3.54 -12.99
CA GLU A 129 -11.19 -3.32 -13.93
C GLU A 129 -10.74 -3.51 -15.39
N ASN A 130 -11.69 -3.49 -16.32
CA ASN A 130 -11.41 -3.72 -17.73
C ASN A 130 -10.47 -2.67 -18.34
N ASP A 131 -10.54 -1.43 -17.88
CA ASP A 131 -9.77 -0.28 -18.34
C ASP A 131 -8.43 -0.09 -17.63
N GLY A 132 -8.22 -0.78 -16.49
CA GLY A 132 -6.99 -0.69 -15.73
C GLY A 132 -7.10 -1.09 -14.28
N VAL A 133 -6.01 -0.86 -13.55
CA VAL A 133 -5.93 -1.14 -12.11
C VAL A 133 -5.90 0.18 -11.35
N TYR A 134 -6.75 0.30 -10.36
CA TYR A 134 -6.85 1.45 -9.47
C TYR A 134 -6.27 1.09 -8.11
N LEU A 135 -5.30 1.86 -7.64
CA LEU A 135 -4.74 1.78 -6.29
C LEU A 135 -5.25 2.95 -5.47
N VAL A 136 -6.04 2.69 -4.45
CA VAL A 136 -6.57 3.71 -3.54
C VAL A 136 -5.67 3.82 -2.33
N THR A 137 -5.08 4.99 -2.11
CA THR A 137 -4.19 5.28 -0.99
C THR A 137 -4.74 6.44 -0.16
N GLU A 138 -4.20 6.63 1.01
CA GLU A 138 -4.43 7.87 1.74
C GLU A 138 -3.99 9.10 0.93
N LEU A 139 -4.63 10.23 1.18
CA LEU A 139 -4.31 11.49 0.53
C LEU A 139 -3.31 12.29 1.35
N ALA A 140 -2.14 12.57 0.78
CA ALA A 140 -1.21 13.54 1.33
C ALA A 140 -1.73 14.96 1.06
N ARG A 141 -2.37 15.57 2.07
CA ARG A 141 -3.11 16.84 1.91
C ARG A 141 -2.20 18.06 1.79
N GLU A 142 -1.02 17.98 2.36
CA GLU A 142 -0.07 19.10 2.41
C GLU A 142 0.71 19.27 1.10
N GLY A 143 0.56 18.34 0.15
CA GLY A 143 1.21 18.38 -1.16
C GLY A 143 2.66 17.91 -1.12
N GLU A 144 3.47 18.43 -2.02
CA GLU A 144 4.88 18.02 -2.18
C GLU A 144 5.81 18.78 -1.25
N LEU A 145 6.74 18.10 -0.60
CA LEU A 145 7.79 18.71 0.21
C LEU A 145 8.60 19.77 -0.58
N PHE A 146 8.79 19.55 -1.88
CA PHE A 146 9.46 20.51 -2.75
C PHE A 146 8.71 21.85 -2.78
N ASN A 147 7.38 21.83 -2.92
CA ASN A 147 6.59 23.06 -2.95
C ASN A 147 6.66 23.79 -1.60
N LEU A 148 6.60 23.07 -0.50
CA LEU A 148 6.79 23.64 0.84
C LEU A 148 8.16 24.34 0.97
N ILE A 149 9.22 23.75 0.45
CA ILE A 149 10.57 24.35 0.48
C ILE A 149 10.61 25.59 -0.40
N VAL A 150 10.01 25.55 -1.60
CA VAL A 150 9.95 26.72 -2.50
C VAL A 150 9.19 27.87 -1.86
N ASP A 151 8.03 27.62 -1.27
CA ASP A 151 7.16 28.63 -0.64
C ASP A 151 7.87 29.30 0.55
N LYS A 152 8.60 28.51 1.34
CA LYS A 152 9.39 29.01 2.48
C LYS A 152 10.77 29.52 2.10
N SER A 153 11.19 29.34 0.85
CA SER A 153 12.56 29.55 0.35
C SER A 153 13.60 28.60 0.96
N LYS A 154 13.45 28.24 2.20
CA LYS A 154 14.28 27.23 2.92
C LYS A 154 13.53 26.73 4.16
N LEU A 155 13.84 25.52 4.58
CA LEU A 155 13.45 25.00 5.88
C LEU A 155 14.43 25.46 6.96
N THR A 156 13.91 25.66 8.16
CA THR A 156 14.76 25.82 9.36
C THR A 156 15.43 24.48 9.72
N GLU A 157 16.44 24.54 10.58
CA GLU A 157 17.12 23.32 11.03
C GLU A 157 16.16 22.37 11.75
N ASP A 158 15.25 22.91 12.57
CA ASP A 158 14.26 22.10 13.31
C ASP A 158 13.23 21.46 12.38
N GLU A 159 12.73 22.19 11.39
CA GLU A 159 11.83 21.64 10.35
C GLU A 159 12.54 20.54 9.53
N THR A 160 13.79 20.79 9.12
CA THR A 160 14.59 19.81 8.41
C THR A 160 14.80 18.56 9.25
N ARG A 161 15.14 18.71 10.53
CA ARG A 161 15.31 17.59 11.46
C ARG A 161 14.03 16.80 11.63
N HIS A 162 12.88 17.49 11.70
CA HIS A 162 11.57 16.85 11.80
C HIS A 162 11.26 15.99 10.57
N VAL A 163 11.42 16.54 9.37
CA VAL A 163 11.19 15.82 8.10
C VAL A 163 12.13 14.61 7.99
N PHE A 164 13.43 14.80 8.22
CA PHE A 164 14.39 13.70 8.10
C PHE A 164 14.19 12.61 9.15
N ARG A 165 13.70 12.94 10.34
CA ARG A 165 13.36 11.92 11.35
C ARG A 165 12.25 11.02 10.84
N GLN A 166 11.16 11.57 10.30
CA GLN A 166 10.07 10.80 9.71
C GLN A 166 10.56 9.95 8.53
N LEU A 167 11.38 10.54 7.64
CA LEU A 167 11.97 9.83 6.50
C LEU A 167 12.80 8.60 6.97
N PHE A 168 13.67 8.80 7.95
CA PHE A 168 14.52 7.72 8.44
C PHE A 168 13.73 6.66 9.22
N ASP A 169 12.68 7.03 9.95
CA ASP A 169 11.81 6.08 10.62
C ASP A 169 11.06 5.20 9.60
N GLY A 170 10.49 5.79 8.55
CA GLY A 170 9.90 5.06 7.45
C GLY A 170 10.90 4.15 6.72
N LEU A 171 12.10 4.66 6.44
CA LEU A 171 13.16 3.89 5.80
C LEU A 171 13.61 2.70 6.66
N LYS A 172 13.79 2.91 7.95
CA LYS A 172 14.14 1.85 8.91
C LYS A 172 13.09 0.73 8.89
N TYR A 173 11.81 1.07 8.87
CA TYR A 173 10.72 0.11 8.77
C TYR A 173 10.82 -0.70 7.47
N LEU A 174 10.98 -0.05 6.31
CA LEU A 174 11.08 -0.71 5.00
C LEU A 174 12.27 -1.68 4.94
N VAL A 175 13.41 -1.30 5.50
CA VAL A 175 14.58 -2.18 5.60
C VAL A 175 14.29 -3.39 6.48
N SER A 176 13.55 -3.20 7.59
CA SER A 176 13.23 -4.29 8.51
C SER A 176 12.32 -5.36 7.91
N ILE A 177 11.47 -4.99 6.94
CA ILE A 177 10.59 -5.91 6.23
C ILE A 177 11.17 -6.38 4.88
N ALA A 178 12.48 -6.19 4.68
CA ALA A 178 13.24 -6.63 3.50
C ALA A 178 12.70 -6.14 2.15
N ILE A 179 12.00 -5.00 2.12
CA ILE A 179 11.59 -4.37 0.85
C ILE A 179 12.82 -3.72 0.20
N PRO A 180 13.14 -4.07 -1.08
CA PRO A 180 14.28 -3.50 -1.78
C PRO A 180 14.22 -1.97 -1.83
N PHE A 181 15.33 -1.33 -1.53
CA PHE A 181 15.50 0.14 -1.42
C PHE A 181 14.97 0.92 -2.64
N LEU A 182 14.93 0.32 -3.82
CA LEU A 182 14.47 0.95 -5.05
C LEU A 182 12.96 1.21 -5.08
N ALA A 183 12.16 0.36 -4.42
CA ALA A 183 10.71 0.55 -4.28
C ALA A 183 10.37 1.68 -3.30
N CYS A 184 11.26 1.94 -2.36
CA CYS A 184 11.11 2.95 -1.31
C CYS A 184 11.12 4.39 -1.83
N LEU A 185 11.88 4.69 -2.89
CA LEU A 185 11.96 6.03 -3.48
C LEU A 185 10.64 6.51 -4.11
N LEU A 186 9.74 5.57 -4.47
CA LEU A 186 8.45 5.89 -5.08
C LEU A 186 7.35 6.19 -4.05
N VAL A 187 7.53 5.78 -2.79
CA VAL A 187 6.51 5.91 -1.74
C VAL A 187 6.74 7.12 -0.82
N CYS A 188 8.00 7.58 -0.69
CA CYS A 188 8.39 8.53 0.35
C CYS A 188 8.40 10.02 -0.05
N PHE A 189 8.03 10.41 -1.26
CA PHE A 189 8.11 11.81 -1.70
C PHE A 189 6.77 12.57 -1.75
N TRP A 190 5.74 12.06 -1.10
CA TRP A 190 4.49 12.80 -0.89
C TRP A 190 4.38 13.19 0.57
N TYR A 191 4.58 14.45 0.83
CA TYR A 191 4.40 15.04 2.18
C TYR A 191 2.94 15.41 2.39
#